data_05287e08e8819e26986904c2e4e48979
#
_entry.id   05287e08e8819e26986904c2e4e48979
#
_cell.length_a   1.000
_cell.length_b   1.000
_cell.length_c   1.000
_cell.angle_alpha   90.00
_cell.angle_beta   90.00
_cell.angle_gamma   90.00
#
_symmetry.space_group_name_H-M   'P 1'
#
loop_
_entity.id
_entity.type
_entity.pdbx_description
1 polymer ?
#
loop_
_entity_poly.entity_id
_entity_poly.type
_entity_poly.pdbx_seq_one_letter_code
_entity_poly.pdbx_strand_id
1 'polypeptide(L)'
;MKHLFLALLLGSTLLSGTASAKEKYFVVERESQSVAVIEDGLAKRHMEHMHNMNHGIIKFAGDDAYLISRDGYVVKFDPKTEKKEAEYKTSKSAIGFIVGKNYVAVANYDDKSVDILTRDLKPIDKIVTGSKNVGIKIYKNYLIFAQMDNDKVTVLKDENAGKGLPKFKIYKEFNVGKMPFDAMIEGHTYIVGFFLTKGFGVIDLDTMKYHLVKVTGEGNKPVLKVPHFGFWSLSKDKTFIPAVGNNAVMVYDKDFKFIKNIKTKGLPVFTSLSPDQKYLAVTFSGKDFPTIQIIDTKSLKIIKTFTFPGRVLHVRWSKEYPNLYVSVNDANQVSVIDTEDWRLERDIFQVKHPSGIFLYNSENKKK
;
A
#
# COMPACT_ATOMS: atom_id res chain seq x y z
N MET A 1 -64.10 31.32 -38.60
CA MET A 1 -63.82 30.53 -37.40
C MET A 1 -62.96 29.33 -37.80
N LYS A 2 -61.65 29.41 -37.59
CA LYS A 2 -60.76 28.28 -37.76
C LYS A 2 -59.82 28.30 -36.53
N HIS A 3 -60.00 27.33 -35.65
CA HIS A 3 -59.19 27.16 -34.46
C HIS A 3 -57.91 26.46 -34.86
N LEU A 4 -56.76 27.11 -34.58
CA LEU A 4 -55.41 26.56 -34.75
C LEU A 4 -54.99 25.95 -33.39
N PHE A 5 -54.89 24.63 -33.32
CA PHE A 5 -54.30 23.95 -32.16
C PHE A 5 -52.76 23.92 -32.28
N LEU A 6 -52.10 24.59 -31.37
CA LEU A 6 -50.65 24.57 -31.23
C LEU A 6 -50.27 23.45 -30.27
N ALA A 7 -49.72 22.36 -30.79
CA ALA A 7 -49.18 21.27 -29.97
C ALA A 7 -47.77 21.64 -29.49
N LEU A 8 -47.59 21.86 -28.19
CA LEU A 8 -46.30 21.98 -27.54
C LEU A 8 -45.67 20.58 -27.39
N LEU A 9 -44.64 20.29 -28.17
CA LEU A 9 -43.74 19.14 -27.94
C LEU A 9 -42.75 19.51 -26.82
N LEU A 10 -42.99 18.98 -25.63
CA LEU A 10 -42.01 18.95 -24.55
C LEU A 10 -40.96 17.90 -24.90
N GLY A 11 -39.82 18.35 -25.43
CA GLY A 11 -38.63 17.52 -25.58
C GLY A 11 -37.99 17.27 -24.23
N SER A 12 -38.19 16.09 -23.67
CA SER A 12 -37.40 15.61 -22.52
C SER A 12 -35.99 15.29 -22.98
N THR A 13 -35.06 16.22 -22.79
CA THR A 13 -33.62 15.93 -22.86
C THR A 13 -33.28 15.02 -21.69
N LEU A 14 -33.15 13.72 -21.96
CA LEU A 14 -32.48 12.78 -21.10
C LEU A 14 -30.99 13.21 -21.03
N LEU A 15 -30.62 13.95 -19.99
CA LEU A 15 -29.27 14.08 -19.55
C LEU A 15 -28.81 12.68 -19.15
N SER A 16 -28.14 11.97 -20.07
CA SER A 16 -27.33 10.82 -19.74
C SER A 16 -26.10 11.33 -18.95
N GLY A 17 -26.30 11.56 -17.66
CA GLY A 17 -25.21 11.71 -16.74
C GLY A 17 -24.40 10.42 -16.77
N THR A 18 -23.20 10.48 -17.32
CA THR A 18 -22.19 9.43 -17.07
C THR A 18 -22.03 9.37 -15.56
N ALA A 19 -22.58 8.32 -14.95
CA ALA A 19 -22.34 8.07 -13.53
C ALA A 19 -20.83 7.97 -13.35
N SER A 20 -20.24 8.99 -12.73
CA SER A 20 -18.84 8.96 -12.29
C SER A 20 -18.64 7.68 -11.48
N ALA A 21 -17.62 6.91 -11.80
CA ALA A 21 -17.33 5.69 -11.08
C ALA A 21 -17.06 6.05 -9.62
N LYS A 22 -17.98 5.68 -8.74
CA LYS A 22 -17.90 6.01 -7.32
C LYS A 22 -16.69 5.31 -6.71
N GLU A 23 -15.87 6.06 -5.99
CA GLU A 23 -14.79 5.51 -5.19
C GLU A 23 -15.35 4.62 -4.08
N LYS A 24 -14.78 3.43 -3.94
CA LYS A 24 -15.09 2.48 -2.88
C LYS A 24 -13.84 2.23 -2.05
N TYR A 25 -13.94 2.39 -0.73
CA TYR A 25 -12.84 2.15 0.19
C TYR A 25 -13.08 0.90 0.99
N PHE A 26 -12.11 0.00 0.98
CA PHE A 26 -12.08 -1.20 1.80
C PHE A 26 -11.19 -0.91 3.01
N VAL A 27 -11.77 -0.93 4.18
CA VAL A 27 -11.10 -0.62 5.44
C VAL A 27 -10.95 -1.89 6.26
N VAL A 28 -9.71 -2.29 6.50
CA VAL A 28 -9.40 -3.44 7.33
C VAL A 28 -9.78 -3.17 8.78
N GLU A 29 -10.65 -3.98 9.35
CA GLU A 29 -11.08 -3.94 10.74
C GLU A 29 -10.27 -4.96 11.55
N ARG A 30 -9.19 -4.46 12.14
CA ARG A 30 -8.08 -5.27 12.64
C ARG A 30 -8.45 -6.33 13.65
N GLU A 31 -9.38 -6.03 14.56
CA GLU A 31 -9.74 -6.91 15.68
C GLU A 31 -11.05 -7.69 15.45
N SER A 32 -11.78 -7.35 14.39
CA SER A 32 -13.10 -7.91 14.11
C SER A 32 -13.11 -8.99 13.02
N GLN A 33 -11.96 -9.32 12.44
CA GLN A 33 -11.83 -10.27 11.33
C GLN A 33 -12.74 -9.90 10.14
N SER A 34 -12.90 -8.60 9.88
CA SER A 34 -13.79 -8.06 8.88
C SER A 34 -13.13 -6.95 8.05
N VAL A 35 -13.79 -6.56 6.99
CA VAL A 35 -13.43 -5.42 6.16
C VAL A 35 -14.68 -4.57 5.98
N ALA A 36 -14.65 -3.34 6.46
CA ALA A 36 -15.71 -2.37 6.21
C ALA A 36 -15.61 -1.81 4.80
N VAL A 37 -16.77 -1.61 4.16
CA VAL A 37 -16.86 -1.01 2.82
C VAL A 37 -17.48 0.37 2.93
N ILE A 38 -16.70 1.39 2.61
CA ILE A 38 -17.13 2.78 2.59
C ILE A 38 -17.44 3.19 1.15
N GLU A 39 -18.66 3.64 0.93
CA GLU A 39 -19.16 4.22 -0.30
C GLU A 39 -19.98 5.48 0.01
N ASP A 40 -19.88 6.51 -0.81
CA ASP A 40 -20.60 7.78 -0.62
C ASP A 40 -20.38 8.40 0.78
N GLY A 41 -19.20 8.18 1.36
CA GLY A 41 -18.85 8.69 2.68
C GLY A 41 -19.51 7.97 3.86
N LEU A 42 -20.08 6.78 3.65
CA LEU A 42 -20.72 5.96 4.69
C LEU A 42 -20.12 4.55 4.70
N ALA A 43 -19.96 3.97 5.88
CA ALA A 43 -19.67 2.54 6.02
C ALA A 43 -20.98 1.77 5.81
N LYS A 44 -21.18 1.25 4.61
CA LYS A 44 -22.46 0.64 4.22
C LYS A 44 -22.55 -0.84 4.53
N ARG A 45 -21.44 -1.54 4.50
CA ARG A 45 -21.38 -3.01 4.61
C ARG A 45 -20.10 -3.45 5.30
N HIS A 46 -20.13 -4.67 5.84
CA HIS A 46 -18.95 -5.35 6.36
C HIS A 46 -18.84 -6.73 5.70
N MET A 47 -17.64 -7.04 5.24
CA MET A 47 -17.27 -8.38 4.79
C MET A 47 -16.75 -9.14 6.01
N GLU A 48 -17.57 -10.03 6.55
CA GLU A 48 -17.25 -10.79 7.76
C GLU A 48 -16.44 -12.08 7.44
N HIS A 49 -15.86 -12.68 8.47
CA HIS A 49 -15.08 -13.92 8.37
C HIS A 49 -13.86 -13.83 7.41
N MET A 50 -13.15 -12.72 7.50
CA MET A 50 -11.97 -12.43 6.68
C MET A 50 -10.65 -12.86 7.36
N HIS A 51 -10.71 -13.72 8.35
CA HIS A 51 -9.56 -14.22 9.14
C HIS A 51 -8.89 -13.15 10.00
N ASN A 52 -7.64 -13.41 10.44
CA ASN A 52 -6.91 -12.46 11.28
C ASN A 52 -6.46 -11.23 10.46
N MET A 53 -7.14 -10.11 10.67
CA MET A 53 -6.88 -8.86 9.95
C MET A 53 -5.73 -8.02 10.52
N ASN A 54 -4.98 -8.52 11.50
CA ASN A 54 -3.78 -7.84 11.98
C ASN A 54 -2.73 -7.81 10.84
N HIS A 55 -2.43 -6.64 10.29
CA HIS A 55 -1.66 -6.44 9.05
C HIS A 55 -2.33 -6.99 7.77
N GLY A 56 -3.66 -7.03 7.73
CA GLY A 56 -4.40 -7.35 6.51
C GLY A 56 -4.06 -6.36 5.39
N ILE A 57 -3.79 -6.88 4.19
CA ILE A 57 -3.45 -6.09 3.01
C ILE A 57 -4.39 -6.49 1.89
N ILE A 58 -4.96 -5.50 1.20
CA ILE A 58 -5.81 -5.71 0.02
C ILE A 58 -5.09 -5.19 -1.23
N LYS A 59 -5.16 -5.94 -2.32
CA LYS A 59 -4.70 -5.52 -3.65
C LYS A 59 -5.77 -5.80 -4.69
N PHE A 60 -5.94 -4.85 -5.59
CA PHE A 60 -6.85 -4.95 -6.72
C PHE A 60 -6.07 -5.26 -8.00
N ALA A 61 -6.60 -6.15 -8.83
CA ALA A 61 -5.97 -6.59 -10.07
C ALA A 61 -7.02 -6.88 -11.16
N GLY A 62 -7.35 -5.86 -11.93
CA GLY A 62 -8.47 -5.87 -12.86
C GLY A 62 -9.81 -5.86 -12.12
N ASP A 63 -10.65 -6.86 -12.41
CA ASP A 63 -11.95 -7.05 -11.75
C ASP A 63 -11.86 -7.85 -10.45
N ASP A 64 -10.69 -8.39 -10.10
CA ASP A 64 -10.46 -9.18 -8.89
C ASP A 64 -9.85 -8.34 -7.77
N ALA A 65 -10.16 -8.70 -6.54
CA ALA A 65 -9.48 -8.25 -5.33
C ALA A 65 -8.91 -9.44 -4.55
N TYR A 66 -7.76 -9.22 -3.93
CA TYR A 66 -7.09 -10.21 -3.10
C TYR A 66 -6.73 -9.60 -1.76
N LEU A 67 -6.93 -10.39 -0.73
CA LEU A 67 -6.60 -10.03 0.65
C LEU A 67 -5.69 -11.11 1.24
N ILE A 68 -4.66 -10.70 2.00
CA ILE A 68 -3.95 -11.63 2.89
C ILE A 68 -4.29 -11.34 4.34
N SER A 69 -4.39 -12.40 5.13
CA SER A 69 -4.55 -12.34 6.57
C SER A 69 -3.27 -12.70 7.30
N ARG A 70 -3.12 -12.24 8.54
CA ARG A 70 -1.93 -12.49 9.36
C ARG A 70 -1.71 -13.97 9.64
N ASP A 71 -2.77 -14.76 9.75
CA ASP A 71 -2.75 -16.21 9.96
C ASP A 71 -2.62 -17.03 8.68
N GLY A 72 -2.21 -16.40 7.57
CA GLY A 72 -1.72 -17.09 6.36
C GLY A 72 -2.79 -17.46 5.35
N TYR A 73 -3.97 -16.85 5.39
CA TYR A 73 -4.94 -17.01 4.32
C TYR A 73 -4.76 -15.97 3.23
N VAL A 74 -5.02 -16.39 2.00
CA VAL A 74 -5.29 -15.50 0.86
C VAL A 74 -6.75 -15.67 0.51
N VAL A 75 -7.46 -14.56 0.39
CA VAL A 75 -8.87 -14.52 0.00
C VAL A 75 -9.00 -13.75 -1.30
N LYS A 76 -9.68 -14.35 -2.28
CA LYS A 76 -10.13 -13.68 -3.51
C LYS A 76 -11.57 -13.25 -3.35
N PHE A 77 -11.90 -12.04 -3.75
CA PHE A 77 -13.27 -11.53 -3.75
C PHE A 77 -13.51 -10.56 -4.92
N ASP A 78 -14.77 -10.44 -5.31
CA ASP A 78 -15.21 -9.42 -6.28
C ASP A 78 -15.36 -8.07 -5.56
N PRO A 79 -14.59 -7.03 -5.91
CA PRO A 79 -14.66 -5.73 -5.23
C PRO A 79 -15.93 -4.93 -5.55
N LYS A 80 -16.74 -5.35 -6.53
CA LYS A 80 -18.01 -4.70 -6.87
C LYS A 80 -19.14 -5.24 -5.99
N THR A 81 -19.21 -6.54 -5.83
CA THR A 81 -20.26 -7.25 -5.08
C THR A 81 -19.86 -7.61 -3.67
N GLU A 82 -18.58 -7.47 -3.30
CA GLU A 82 -17.93 -7.84 -2.03
C GLU A 82 -18.03 -9.35 -1.71
N LYS A 83 -18.42 -10.17 -2.68
CA LYS A 83 -18.55 -11.62 -2.48
C LYS A 83 -17.18 -12.31 -2.49
N LYS A 84 -16.93 -13.11 -1.47
CA LYS A 84 -15.78 -14.01 -1.43
C LYS A 84 -15.97 -15.09 -2.50
N GLU A 85 -14.94 -15.28 -3.35
CA GLU A 85 -14.95 -16.23 -4.46
C GLU A 85 -14.10 -17.47 -4.19
N ALA A 86 -12.94 -17.26 -3.54
CA ALA A 86 -12.01 -18.34 -3.19
C ALA A 86 -11.18 -17.95 -1.97
N GLU A 87 -10.65 -18.96 -1.30
CA GLU A 87 -9.62 -18.77 -0.27
C GLU A 87 -8.65 -19.94 -0.27
N TYR A 88 -7.41 -19.67 0.16
CA TYR A 88 -6.37 -20.68 0.30
C TYR A 88 -5.47 -20.36 1.49
N LYS A 89 -5.18 -21.37 2.30
CA LYS A 89 -4.24 -21.26 3.41
C LYS A 89 -2.84 -21.62 2.95
N THR A 90 -1.96 -20.60 2.85
CA THR A 90 -0.57 -20.78 2.40
C THR A 90 0.34 -21.27 3.53
N SER A 91 0.14 -20.74 4.75
CA SER A 91 1.09 -20.93 5.85
C SER A 91 0.44 -20.61 7.21
N LYS A 92 1.25 -20.58 8.25
CA LYS A 92 0.85 -20.07 9.58
C LYS A 92 0.82 -18.55 9.65
N SER A 93 1.56 -17.86 8.78
CA SER A 93 1.67 -16.41 8.78
C SER A 93 2.12 -15.90 7.42
N ALA A 94 1.27 -15.09 6.76
CA ALA A 94 1.61 -14.32 5.57
C ALA A 94 1.85 -12.86 5.94
N ILE A 95 2.80 -12.20 5.26
CA ILE A 95 3.12 -10.79 5.52
C ILE A 95 3.13 -9.93 4.26
N GLY A 96 3.23 -10.53 3.10
CA GLY A 96 3.20 -9.83 1.82
C GLY A 96 2.79 -10.74 0.69
N PHE A 97 2.24 -10.16 -0.35
CA PHE A 97 1.88 -10.88 -1.56
C PHE A 97 1.94 -9.96 -2.77
N ILE A 98 1.97 -10.55 -3.95
CA ILE A 98 1.89 -9.82 -5.20
C ILE A 98 0.98 -10.59 -6.17
N VAL A 99 0.24 -9.85 -6.99
CA VAL A 99 -0.64 -10.40 -8.02
C VAL A 99 0.03 -10.15 -9.37
N GLY A 100 0.38 -11.22 -10.05
CA GLY A 100 0.91 -11.23 -11.41
C GLY A 100 -0.22 -11.38 -12.44
N LYS A 101 0.17 -11.49 -13.71
CA LYS A 101 -0.78 -11.61 -14.81
C LYS A 101 -1.64 -12.89 -14.69
N ASN A 102 -1.04 -14.02 -14.34
CA ASN A 102 -1.67 -15.34 -14.27
C ASN A 102 -1.40 -16.10 -12.97
N TYR A 103 -0.86 -15.43 -11.94
CA TYR A 103 -0.56 -16.03 -10.66
C TYR A 103 -0.67 -15.04 -9.50
N VAL A 104 -0.73 -15.57 -8.27
CA VAL A 104 -0.54 -14.84 -7.02
C VAL A 104 0.66 -15.47 -6.31
N ALA A 105 1.61 -14.65 -5.86
CA ALA A 105 2.73 -15.11 -5.07
C ALA A 105 2.65 -14.53 -3.65
N VAL A 106 2.82 -15.40 -2.63
CA VAL A 106 2.64 -15.07 -1.22
C VAL A 106 3.95 -15.32 -0.47
N ALA A 107 4.45 -14.27 0.17
CA ALA A 107 5.62 -14.35 1.02
C ALA A 107 5.20 -14.81 2.44
N ASN A 108 5.54 -16.03 2.77
CA ASN A 108 5.26 -16.63 4.07
C ASN A 108 6.37 -16.34 5.06
N TYR A 109 5.96 -15.96 6.26
CA TYR A 109 6.87 -15.53 7.31
C TYR A 109 7.33 -16.72 8.17
N ASP A 110 6.40 -17.39 8.85
CA ASP A 110 6.76 -18.45 9.80
C ASP A 110 7.11 -19.77 9.11
N ASP A 111 6.43 -20.13 8.03
CA ASP A 111 6.73 -21.36 7.26
C ASP A 111 7.92 -21.20 6.30
N LYS A 112 8.54 -20.03 6.27
CA LYS A 112 9.78 -19.76 5.54
C LYS A 112 9.74 -20.21 4.08
N SER A 113 8.64 -19.88 3.38
CA SER A 113 8.40 -20.25 1.99
C SER A 113 7.78 -19.12 1.18
N VAL A 114 7.74 -19.29 -0.13
CA VAL A 114 6.94 -18.47 -1.04
C VAL A 114 5.99 -19.41 -1.76
N ASP A 115 4.68 -19.20 -1.61
CA ASP A 115 3.66 -19.99 -2.32
C ASP A 115 3.28 -19.29 -3.62
N ILE A 116 3.18 -20.09 -4.68
CA ILE A 116 2.71 -19.66 -6.00
C ILE A 116 1.35 -20.30 -6.26
N LEU A 117 0.36 -19.48 -6.50
CA LEU A 117 -1.02 -19.89 -6.72
C LEU A 117 -1.50 -19.39 -8.08
N THR A 118 -2.50 -20.04 -8.67
CA THR A 118 -3.24 -19.45 -9.79
C THR A 118 -4.00 -18.20 -9.35
N ARG A 119 -4.57 -17.44 -10.29
CA ARG A 119 -5.47 -16.32 -9.96
C ARG A 119 -6.72 -16.76 -9.19
N ASP A 120 -7.13 -18.02 -9.31
CA ASP A 120 -8.24 -18.63 -8.56
C ASP A 120 -7.78 -19.37 -7.31
N LEU A 121 -6.58 -19.03 -6.82
CA LEU A 121 -5.99 -19.51 -5.57
C LEU A 121 -5.77 -21.03 -5.51
N LYS A 122 -5.62 -21.71 -6.67
CA LYS A 122 -5.19 -23.10 -6.70
C LYS A 122 -3.65 -23.16 -6.63
N PRO A 123 -3.06 -24.07 -5.82
CA PRO A 123 -1.62 -24.15 -5.67
C PRO A 123 -0.94 -24.57 -6.97
N ILE A 124 0.16 -23.91 -7.32
CA ILE A 124 1.05 -24.23 -8.44
C ILE A 124 2.36 -24.78 -7.90
N ASP A 125 3.01 -24.05 -6.97
CA ASP A 125 4.33 -24.38 -6.43
C ASP A 125 4.53 -23.79 -5.04
N LYS A 126 5.45 -24.37 -4.28
CA LYS A 126 5.88 -23.89 -2.97
C LYS A 126 7.41 -23.88 -2.87
N ILE A 127 7.98 -22.71 -2.85
CA ILE A 127 9.43 -22.49 -2.81
C ILE A 127 9.87 -22.37 -1.37
N VAL A 128 10.51 -23.39 -0.82
CA VAL A 128 11.05 -23.39 0.53
C VAL A 128 12.38 -22.63 0.54
N THR A 129 12.46 -21.55 1.32
CA THR A 129 13.65 -20.68 1.37
C THR A 129 14.47 -20.86 2.63
N GLY A 130 13.89 -21.45 3.67
CA GLY A 130 14.51 -21.53 5.00
C GLY A 130 14.59 -20.19 5.75
N SER A 131 14.00 -19.13 5.20
CA SER A 131 14.00 -17.78 5.77
C SER A 131 12.62 -17.16 5.75
N LYS A 132 12.37 -16.25 6.65
CA LYS A 132 11.21 -15.34 6.60
C LYS A 132 11.26 -14.50 5.33
N ASN A 133 10.21 -14.55 4.52
CA ASN A 133 10.18 -13.87 3.22
C ASN A 133 9.31 -12.62 3.29
N VAL A 134 9.81 -11.54 2.71
CA VAL A 134 9.21 -10.21 2.74
C VAL A 134 9.52 -9.43 1.47
N GLY A 135 8.96 -8.23 1.31
CA GLY A 135 9.32 -7.33 0.22
C GLY A 135 9.08 -7.88 -1.18
N ILE A 136 8.06 -8.75 -1.36
CA ILE A 136 7.80 -9.45 -2.61
C ILE A 136 7.31 -8.50 -3.71
N LYS A 137 7.94 -8.55 -4.89
CA LYS A 137 7.65 -7.70 -6.05
C LYS A 137 7.76 -8.49 -7.36
N ILE A 138 7.21 -7.92 -8.42
CA ILE A 138 7.33 -8.42 -9.80
C ILE A 138 7.98 -7.35 -10.67
N TYR A 139 8.91 -7.75 -11.51
CA TYR A 139 9.47 -6.94 -12.58
C TYR A 139 9.63 -7.78 -13.85
N LYS A 140 8.93 -7.42 -14.94
CA LYS A 140 8.90 -8.22 -16.17
C LYS A 140 8.50 -9.68 -15.85
N ASN A 141 9.37 -10.63 -16.14
CA ASN A 141 9.21 -12.05 -15.82
C ASN A 141 9.99 -12.50 -14.55
N TYR A 142 10.37 -11.55 -13.71
CA TYR A 142 11.04 -11.84 -12.45
C TYR A 142 10.09 -11.70 -11.26
N LEU A 143 10.17 -12.64 -10.34
CA LEU A 143 9.61 -12.54 -9.00
C LEU A 143 10.76 -12.31 -8.02
N ILE A 144 10.69 -11.24 -7.22
CA ILE A 144 11.78 -10.81 -6.35
C ILE A 144 11.26 -10.77 -4.92
N PHE A 145 12.06 -11.24 -3.96
CA PHE A 145 11.73 -11.13 -2.55
C PHE A 145 13.00 -11.10 -1.67
N ALA A 146 12.87 -10.52 -0.49
CA ALA A 146 13.93 -10.49 0.51
C ALA A 146 13.77 -11.66 1.50
N GLN A 147 14.90 -12.21 1.95
CA GLN A 147 15.02 -13.27 2.94
C GLN A 147 15.64 -12.69 4.22
N MET A 148 14.83 -12.45 5.25
CA MET A 148 15.25 -11.74 6.46
C MET A 148 16.36 -12.45 7.24
N ASP A 149 16.21 -13.78 7.39
CA ASP A 149 17.13 -14.56 8.23
C ASP A 149 18.46 -14.88 7.50
N ASN A 150 18.46 -14.75 6.17
CA ASN A 150 19.61 -15.11 5.31
C ASN A 150 20.37 -13.90 4.77
N ASP A 151 19.94 -12.67 5.09
CA ASP A 151 20.53 -11.42 4.60
C ASP A 151 20.64 -11.37 3.06
N LYS A 152 19.58 -11.86 2.37
CA LYS A 152 19.57 -12.01 0.91
C LYS A 152 18.35 -11.36 0.25
N VAL A 153 18.51 -11.04 -1.03
CA VAL A 153 17.41 -10.85 -1.97
C VAL A 153 17.52 -11.89 -3.07
N THR A 154 16.44 -12.64 -3.30
CA THR A 154 16.36 -13.66 -4.35
C THR A 154 15.53 -13.15 -5.51
N VAL A 155 16.05 -13.35 -6.71
CA VAL A 155 15.37 -13.09 -7.98
C VAL A 155 15.10 -14.43 -8.63
N LEU A 156 13.83 -14.74 -8.81
CA LEU A 156 13.37 -15.89 -9.56
C LEU A 156 12.98 -15.44 -10.97
N LYS A 157 13.28 -16.25 -11.98
CA LYS A 157 12.85 -16.04 -13.36
C LYS A 157 11.73 -17.02 -13.71
N ASP A 158 10.66 -16.52 -14.28
CA ASP A 158 9.62 -17.37 -14.87
C ASP A 158 10.07 -17.84 -16.25
N GLU A 159 10.39 -19.12 -16.38
CA GLU A 159 10.78 -19.77 -17.63
C GLU A 159 9.60 -19.95 -18.60
N ASN A 160 8.37 -19.91 -18.09
CA ASN A 160 7.14 -20.08 -18.88
C ASN A 160 6.44 -18.74 -19.16
N ALA A 161 7.09 -17.61 -18.93
CA ALA A 161 6.46 -16.30 -19.07
C ALA A 161 5.76 -16.15 -20.43
N GLY A 162 4.45 -15.90 -20.40
CA GLY A 162 3.60 -15.79 -21.60
C GLY A 162 3.13 -17.12 -22.21
N LYS A 163 3.51 -18.28 -21.67
CA LYS A 163 3.20 -19.60 -22.22
C LYS A 163 2.30 -20.49 -21.34
N GLY A 164 1.72 -19.95 -20.28
CA GLY A 164 0.85 -20.69 -19.37
C GLY A 164 1.11 -20.39 -17.90
N LEU A 165 1.01 -21.42 -17.04
CA LEU A 165 1.32 -21.26 -15.62
C LEU A 165 2.81 -21.00 -15.41
N PRO A 166 3.17 -20.16 -14.43
CA PRO A 166 4.56 -19.80 -14.18
C PRO A 166 5.37 -21.02 -13.74
N LYS A 167 6.65 -21.04 -14.15
CA LYS A 167 7.66 -21.98 -13.69
C LYS A 167 8.88 -21.22 -13.25
N PHE A 168 9.00 -21.02 -11.95
CA PHE A 168 10.06 -20.23 -11.38
C PHE A 168 11.34 -21.04 -11.14
N LYS A 169 12.48 -20.42 -11.49
CA LYS A 169 13.82 -20.89 -11.09
C LYS A 169 14.62 -19.73 -10.52
N ILE A 170 15.52 -20.04 -9.61
CA ILE A 170 16.47 -19.05 -9.10
C ILE A 170 17.32 -18.54 -10.27
N TYR A 171 17.23 -17.24 -10.52
CA TYR A 171 18.05 -16.57 -11.52
C TYR A 171 19.28 -15.93 -10.90
N LYS A 172 19.08 -15.23 -9.75
CA LYS A 172 20.17 -14.58 -9.03
C LYS A 172 19.83 -14.39 -7.56
N GLU A 173 20.86 -14.46 -6.73
CA GLU A 173 20.81 -14.07 -5.32
C GLU A 173 21.81 -12.97 -5.04
N PHE A 174 21.42 -12.01 -4.21
CA PHE A 174 22.25 -10.92 -3.74
C PHE A 174 22.44 -11.04 -2.23
N ASN A 175 23.67 -11.03 -1.76
CA ASN A 175 23.94 -10.76 -0.36
C ASN A 175 23.75 -9.27 -0.13
N VAL A 176 22.87 -8.91 0.80
CA VAL A 176 22.47 -7.54 1.07
C VAL A 176 22.76 -7.13 2.51
N GLY A 177 22.25 -6.00 2.95
CA GLY A 177 22.36 -5.59 4.35
C GLY A 177 21.62 -6.53 5.29
N LYS A 178 21.98 -6.49 6.57
CA LYS A 178 21.45 -7.39 7.61
C LYS A 178 19.99 -7.15 7.90
N MET A 179 19.25 -8.26 7.96
CA MET A 179 17.83 -8.33 8.27
C MET A 179 17.01 -7.46 7.30
N PRO A 180 17.05 -7.77 5.97
CA PRO A 180 16.20 -7.08 5.00
C PRO A 180 14.72 -7.29 5.35
N PHE A 181 13.90 -6.26 5.11
CA PHE A 181 12.50 -6.36 5.49
C PHE A 181 11.59 -6.04 4.30
N ASP A 182 11.12 -4.82 4.21
CA ASP A 182 10.19 -4.43 3.15
C ASP A 182 10.95 -3.89 1.95
N ALA A 183 10.29 -3.87 0.81
CA ALA A 183 10.86 -3.37 -0.43
C ALA A 183 9.83 -2.61 -1.26
N MET A 184 10.32 -1.73 -2.11
CA MET A 184 9.54 -1.10 -3.16
C MET A 184 10.20 -1.33 -4.51
N ILE A 185 9.45 -1.08 -5.56
CA ILE A 185 9.95 -1.09 -6.93
C ILE A 185 9.58 0.23 -7.60
N GLU A 186 10.55 0.83 -8.24
CA GLU A 186 10.39 2.04 -9.04
C GLU A 186 11.09 1.84 -10.38
N GLY A 187 10.29 1.79 -11.46
CA GLY A 187 10.81 1.41 -12.77
C GLY A 187 11.50 0.06 -12.77
N HIS A 188 12.80 0.05 -13.07
CA HIS A 188 13.66 -1.15 -13.03
C HIS A 188 14.45 -1.31 -11.73
N THR A 189 14.16 -0.49 -10.72
CA THR A 189 14.93 -0.45 -9.46
C THR A 189 14.13 -1.10 -8.34
N TYR A 190 14.71 -2.12 -7.70
CA TYR A 190 14.20 -2.72 -6.47
C TYR A 190 14.98 -2.15 -5.29
N ILE A 191 14.27 -1.56 -4.34
CA ILE A 191 14.83 -0.89 -3.16
C ILE A 191 14.40 -1.67 -1.93
N VAL A 192 15.37 -2.06 -1.07
CA VAL A 192 15.13 -2.89 0.11
C VAL A 192 15.72 -2.26 1.36
N GLY A 193 14.97 -2.22 2.45
CA GLY A 193 15.38 -1.71 3.74
C GLY A 193 15.91 -2.78 4.68
N PHE A 194 16.64 -2.33 5.69
CA PHE A 194 17.30 -3.19 6.66
C PHE A 194 16.98 -2.77 8.09
N PHE A 195 16.81 -3.74 8.98
CA PHE A 195 16.72 -3.44 10.41
C PHE A 195 18.09 -3.20 11.05
N LEU A 196 19.12 -3.92 10.61
CA LEU A 196 20.41 -3.97 11.28
C LEU A 196 21.57 -3.40 10.45
N THR A 197 21.32 -2.93 9.23
CA THR A 197 22.30 -2.20 8.41
C THR A 197 21.89 -0.74 8.26
N LYS A 198 22.85 0.17 8.43
CA LYS A 198 22.64 1.61 8.24
C LYS A 198 22.54 1.93 6.75
N GLY A 199 21.34 2.19 6.27
CA GLY A 199 21.08 2.44 4.86
C GLY A 199 20.03 1.51 4.28
N PHE A 200 19.99 1.46 2.97
CA PHE A 200 19.10 0.62 2.18
C PHE A 200 19.82 0.07 0.96
N GLY A 201 19.33 -1.07 0.46
CA GLY A 201 19.87 -1.70 -0.74
C GLY A 201 19.15 -1.25 -1.99
N VAL A 202 19.88 -1.08 -3.07
CA VAL A 202 19.35 -0.78 -4.39
C VAL A 202 19.84 -1.84 -5.37
N ILE A 203 18.91 -2.49 -6.05
CA ILE A 203 19.19 -3.47 -7.11
C ILE A 203 18.60 -2.92 -8.41
N ASP A 204 19.47 -2.71 -9.39
CA ASP A 204 19.06 -2.46 -10.77
C ASP A 204 18.70 -3.81 -11.41
N LEU A 205 17.43 -3.98 -11.76
CA LEU A 205 16.88 -5.24 -12.25
C LEU A 205 17.14 -5.49 -13.75
N ASP A 206 17.60 -4.48 -14.49
CA ASP A 206 18.02 -4.65 -15.88
C ASP A 206 19.48 -5.11 -15.95
N THR A 207 20.35 -4.51 -15.14
CA THR A 207 21.78 -4.86 -15.10
C THR A 207 22.13 -5.91 -14.05
N MET A 208 21.21 -6.23 -13.15
CA MET A 208 21.41 -7.14 -12.00
C MET A 208 22.62 -6.74 -11.15
N LYS A 209 22.72 -5.44 -10.86
CA LYS A 209 23.77 -4.89 -9.98
C LYS A 209 23.15 -4.40 -8.67
N TYR A 210 23.84 -4.70 -7.58
CA TYR A 210 23.48 -4.26 -6.23
C TYR A 210 24.46 -3.22 -5.71
N HIS A 211 23.96 -2.22 -4.99
CA HIS A 211 24.77 -1.33 -4.17
C HIS A 211 24.01 -0.91 -2.91
N LEU A 212 24.78 -0.57 -1.87
CA LEU A 212 24.26 -0.03 -0.61
C LEU A 212 24.28 1.49 -0.66
N VAL A 213 23.12 2.12 -0.43
CA VAL A 213 23.03 3.55 -0.17
C VAL A 213 23.11 3.77 1.33
N LYS A 214 24.15 4.47 1.78
CA LYS A 214 24.29 4.84 3.19
C LYS A 214 23.33 5.97 3.49
N VAL A 215 22.44 5.76 4.45
CA VAL A 215 21.53 6.81 4.94
C VAL A 215 22.29 7.62 5.99
N THR A 216 22.61 8.86 5.64
CA THR A 216 23.18 9.84 6.56
C THR A 216 22.16 10.96 6.75
N GLY A 217 21.76 11.21 8.01
CA GLY A 217 20.95 12.35 8.37
C GLY A 217 21.77 13.63 8.49
N GLU A 218 21.14 14.65 9.03
CA GLU A 218 21.78 15.92 9.35
C GLU A 218 23.06 15.71 10.16
N GLY A 219 24.18 16.31 9.75
CA GLY A 219 25.50 16.13 10.38
C GLY A 219 26.15 14.78 10.10
N ASN A 220 25.81 14.11 9.00
CA ASN A 220 26.37 12.80 8.59
C ASN A 220 26.17 11.67 9.62
N LYS A 221 25.24 11.81 10.56
CA LYS A 221 24.93 10.76 11.54
C LYS A 221 24.15 9.65 10.86
N PRO A 222 24.61 8.41 10.96
CA PRO A 222 23.91 7.29 10.34
C PRO A 222 22.56 7.04 11.02
N VAL A 223 21.53 6.80 10.21
CA VAL A 223 20.20 6.47 10.67
C VAL A 223 19.97 4.97 10.55
N LEU A 224 19.56 4.36 11.65
CA LEU A 224 19.12 2.97 11.69
C LEU A 224 17.60 2.90 11.51
N LYS A 225 17.13 1.72 11.08
CA LYS A 225 15.70 1.40 11.01
C LYS A 225 14.92 2.24 10.01
N VAL A 226 15.28 2.12 8.74
CA VAL A 226 14.46 2.53 7.61
C VAL A 226 13.95 1.30 6.81
N PRO A 227 13.38 0.27 7.49
CA PRO A 227 13.08 -1.00 6.81
C PRO A 227 11.73 -1.02 6.11
N HIS A 228 10.84 -0.08 6.41
CA HIS A 228 9.45 -0.11 5.97
C HIS A 228 9.24 0.69 4.68
N PHE A 229 9.61 0.11 3.55
CA PHE A 229 9.52 0.75 2.23
C PHE A 229 8.10 0.92 1.68
N GLY A 230 7.15 0.11 2.12
CA GLY A 230 5.76 0.36 1.81
C GLY A 230 5.26 1.71 2.32
N PHE A 231 6.07 2.39 3.12
CA PHE A 231 5.78 3.63 3.81
C PHE A 231 6.60 4.82 3.31
N TRP A 232 7.52 4.59 2.38
CA TRP A 232 8.21 5.67 1.69
C TRP A 232 7.32 6.27 0.62
N SER A 233 7.60 7.50 0.27
CA SER A 233 6.96 8.18 -0.84
C SER A 233 7.99 8.68 -1.83
N LEU A 234 7.77 8.35 -3.11
CA LEU A 234 8.57 8.86 -4.22
C LEU A 234 7.75 9.80 -5.05
N SER A 235 8.26 11.02 -5.24
CA SER A 235 7.77 11.97 -6.24
C SER A 235 8.67 11.94 -7.47
N LYS A 236 8.33 12.74 -8.47
CA LYS A 236 9.14 12.84 -9.69
C LYS A 236 10.60 13.25 -9.45
N ASP A 237 10.85 13.99 -8.39
CA ASP A 237 12.14 14.63 -8.09
C ASP A 237 12.69 14.35 -6.69
N LYS A 238 11.89 13.75 -5.79
CA LYS A 238 12.27 13.54 -4.39
C LYS A 238 11.80 12.22 -3.83
N THR A 239 12.58 11.71 -2.88
CA THR A 239 12.23 10.58 -2.05
C THR A 239 12.03 11.05 -0.61
N PHE A 240 10.90 10.70 0.00
CA PHE A 240 10.54 11.03 1.37
C PHE A 240 10.58 9.76 2.22
N ILE A 241 11.49 9.73 3.20
CA ILE A 241 11.76 8.57 4.04
C ILE A 241 11.36 8.88 5.48
N PRO A 242 10.38 8.18 6.06
CA PRO A 242 10.07 8.31 7.48
C PRO A 242 11.19 7.68 8.32
N ALA A 243 11.99 8.52 8.97
CA ALA A 243 13.12 8.07 9.78
C ALA A 243 12.70 7.90 11.24
N VAL A 244 12.15 6.75 11.58
CA VAL A 244 11.63 6.42 12.92
C VAL A 244 12.67 6.67 14.03
N GLY A 245 13.95 6.50 13.75
CA GLY A 245 15.02 6.76 14.72
C GLY A 245 15.39 8.23 14.94
N ASN A 246 14.90 9.15 14.08
CA ASN A 246 15.31 10.57 14.08
C ASN A 246 14.18 11.57 14.30
N ASN A 247 12.94 11.13 14.47
CA ASN A 247 11.75 12.00 14.50
C ASN A 247 11.74 12.99 13.33
N ALA A 248 11.98 12.49 12.14
CA ALA A 248 12.05 13.30 10.94
C ALA A 248 11.60 12.54 9.70
N VAL A 249 11.07 13.26 8.72
CA VAL A 249 11.02 12.80 7.35
C VAL A 249 12.30 13.27 6.66
N MET A 250 13.11 12.33 6.21
CA MET A 250 14.33 12.60 5.46
C MET A 250 13.99 12.77 3.99
N VAL A 251 14.52 13.81 3.37
CA VAL A 251 14.26 14.12 1.96
C VAL A 251 15.54 13.94 1.17
N TYR A 252 15.45 13.17 0.11
CA TYR A 252 16.50 12.90 -0.86
C TYR A 252 16.04 13.32 -2.25
N ASP A 253 16.99 13.63 -3.14
CA ASP A 253 16.69 13.75 -4.57
C ASP A 253 16.47 12.37 -5.22
N LYS A 254 16.20 12.36 -6.52
CA LYS A 254 15.98 11.13 -7.30
C LYS A 254 17.22 10.20 -7.36
N ASP A 255 18.40 10.74 -7.12
CA ASP A 255 19.69 10.00 -7.13
C ASP A 255 20.12 9.61 -5.69
N PHE A 256 19.19 9.73 -4.73
CA PHE A 256 19.41 9.46 -3.30
C PHE A 256 20.47 10.33 -2.63
N LYS A 257 20.66 11.57 -3.11
CA LYS A 257 21.47 12.56 -2.41
C LYS A 257 20.61 13.28 -1.38
N PHE A 258 21.13 13.43 -0.18
CA PHE A 258 20.43 14.06 0.93
C PHE A 258 20.15 15.54 0.64
N ILE A 259 18.90 15.96 0.86
CA ILE A 259 18.47 17.36 0.72
C ILE A 259 18.24 17.97 2.10
N LYS A 260 17.37 17.35 2.95
CA LYS A 260 16.92 17.96 4.19
C LYS A 260 16.26 16.94 5.13
N ASN A 261 16.31 17.23 6.43
CA ASN A 261 15.41 16.63 7.42
C ASN A 261 14.25 17.57 7.73
N ILE A 262 13.03 17.06 7.66
CA ILE A 262 11.84 17.75 8.14
C ILE A 262 11.53 17.18 9.52
N LYS A 263 11.80 17.94 10.59
CA LYS A 263 11.49 17.51 11.96
C LYS A 263 10.00 17.29 12.12
N THR A 264 9.63 16.16 12.69
CA THR A 264 8.24 15.77 12.92
C THR A 264 7.89 15.78 14.40
N LYS A 265 6.59 15.80 14.71
CA LYS A 265 6.08 15.83 16.10
C LYS A 265 6.42 14.57 16.88
N GLY A 266 6.55 13.43 16.19
CA GLY A 266 6.83 12.12 16.79
C GLY A 266 7.60 11.22 15.83
N LEU A 267 7.60 9.92 16.10
CA LEU A 267 8.25 8.87 15.31
C LEU A 267 7.47 8.62 14.02
N PRO A 268 7.88 9.14 12.85
CA PRO A 268 7.14 8.95 11.62
C PRO A 268 7.21 7.50 11.14
N VAL A 269 6.09 6.94 10.67
CA VAL A 269 6.03 5.56 10.17
C VAL A 269 5.64 5.50 8.71
N PHE A 270 4.54 6.16 8.34
CA PHE A 270 4.06 6.19 6.97
C PHE A 270 4.15 7.57 6.38
N THR A 271 4.52 7.62 5.12
CA THR A 271 4.32 8.79 4.28
C THR A 271 3.41 8.42 3.12
N SER A 272 2.59 9.36 2.69
CA SER A 272 1.67 9.16 1.56
C SER A 272 1.55 10.46 0.76
N LEU A 273 1.95 10.42 -0.51
CA LEU A 273 1.82 11.56 -1.43
C LEU A 273 0.38 11.71 -1.92
N SER A 274 -0.07 12.96 -2.03
CA SER A 274 -1.30 13.30 -2.76
C SER A 274 -1.18 12.90 -4.24
N PRO A 275 -2.29 12.65 -4.95
CA PRO A 275 -2.26 12.27 -6.37
C PRO A 275 -1.50 13.25 -7.26
N ASP A 276 -1.57 14.54 -6.97
CA ASP A 276 -0.86 15.61 -7.66
C ASP A 276 0.58 15.84 -7.17
N GLN A 277 1.01 15.07 -6.15
CA GLN A 277 2.33 15.13 -5.51
C GLN A 277 2.67 16.46 -4.80
N LYS A 278 1.70 17.33 -4.58
CA LYS A 278 1.93 18.62 -3.88
C LYS A 278 2.05 18.46 -2.37
N TYR A 279 1.40 17.45 -1.80
CA TYR A 279 1.32 17.25 -0.36
C TYR A 279 1.75 15.85 0.04
N LEU A 280 2.38 15.77 1.21
CA LEU A 280 2.77 14.52 1.84
C LEU A 280 2.10 14.43 3.21
N ALA A 281 1.25 13.43 3.41
CA ALA A 281 0.71 13.09 4.71
C ALA A 281 1.68 12.15 5.45
N VAL A 282 1.90 12.43 6.74
CA VAL A 282 2.79 11.66 7.62
C VAL A 282 2.02 11.17 8.82
N THR A 283 2.08 9.86 9.12
CA THR A 283 1.54 9.26 10.34
C THR A 283 2.66 8.87 11.30
N PHE A 284 2.31 8.61 12.56
CA PHE A 284 3.28 8.37 13.62
C PHE A 284 3.09 7.03 14.31
N SER A 285 4.17 6.47 14.85
CA SER A 285 4.16 5.25 15.63
C SER A 285 3.63 5.50 17.04
N GLY A 286 2.88 4.52 17.55
CA GLY A 286 2.38 4.52 18.93
C GLY A 286 1.14 5.40 19.12
N LYS A 287 0.57 5.31 20.33
CA LYS A 287 -0.65 6.03 20.72
C LYS A 287 -0.38 7.44 21.26
N ASP A 288 0.88 7.77 21.56
CA ASP A 288 1.25 9.06 22.14
C ASP A 288 1.22 10.22 21.11
N PHE A 289 1.14 9.86 19.83
CA PHE A 289 1.05 10.81 18.72
C PHE A 289 -0.17 10.52 17.84
N PRO A 290 -1.39 10.73 18.35
CA PRO A 290 -2.63 10.51 17.57
C PRO A 290 -2.84 11.64 16.56
N THR A 291 -1.86 11.84 15.70
CA THR A 291 -1.81 12.99 14.80
C THR A 291 -1.38 12.57 13.39
N ILE A 292 -1.69 13.42 12.42
CA ILE A 292 -1.02 13.44 11.12
C ILE A 292 -0.42 14.83 10.88
N GLN A 293 0.64 14.88 10.12
CA GLN A 293 1.21 16.15 9.64
C GLN A 293 1.19 16.18 8.12
N ILE A 294 0.82 17.32 7.57
CA ILE A 294 0.82 17.57 6.14
C ILE A 294 2.03 18.43 5.79
N ILE A 295 2.83 17.96 4.87
CA ILE A 295 4.03 18.65 4.38
C ILE A 295 3.76 19.10 2.94
N ASP A 296 4.05 20.35 2.63
CA ASP A 296 4.13 20.85 1.26
C ASP A 296 5.45 20.37 0.63
N THR A 297 5.36 19.62 -0.47
CA THR A 297 6.52 18.94 -1.07
C THR A 297 7.49 19.88 -1.78
N LYS A 298 7.04 21.09 -2.14
CA LYS A 298 7.86 22.12 -2.77
C LYS A 298 8.67 22.91 -1.75
N SER A 299 8.00 23.44 -0.74
CA SER A 299 8.65 24.22 0.32
C SER A 299 9.32 23.37 1.39
N LEU A 300 9.00 22.10 1.48
CA LEU A 300 9.45 21.16 2.50
C LEU A 300 9.14 21.66 3.92
N LYS A 301 7.96 22.25 4.09
CA LYS A 301 7.45 22.75 5.37
C LYS A 301 6.19 22.00 5.79
N ILE A 302 6.02 21.77 7.07
CA ILE A 302 4.76 21.32 7.65
C ILE A 302 3.77 22.47 7.54
N ILE A 303 2.66 22.27 6.85
CA ILE A 303 1.62 23.30 6.65
C ILE A 303 0.41 23.08 7.54
N LYS A 304 0.18 21.83 8.00
CA LYS A 304 -0.95 21.48 8.86
C LYS A 304 -0.62 20.32 9.78
N THR A 305 -1.22 20.31 10.94
CA THR A 305 -1.22 19.19 11.90
C THR A 305 -2.64 18.95 12.37
N PHE A 306 -3.13 17.71 12.24
CA PHE A 306 -4.42 17.28 12.77
C PHE A 306 -4.19 16.36 13.96
N THR A 307 -5.01 16.49 15.00
CA THR A 307 -5.01 15.61 16.17
C THR A 307 -6.35 14.91 16.26
N PHE A 308 -6.33 13.63 16.55
CA PHE A 308 -7.50 12.74 16.58
C PHE A 308 -7.74 12.19 18.00
N PRO A 309 -8.94 11.65 18.28
CA PRO A 309 -9.26 11.08 19.59
C PRO A 309 -8.59 9.72 19.86
N GLY A 310 -7.83 9.17 18.92
CA GLY A 310 -7.16 7.88 19.05
C GLY A 310 -6.01 7.71 18.08
N ARG A 311 -5.32 6.57 18.18
CA ARG A 311 -4.16 6.24 17.35
C ARG A 311 -4.50 6.21 15.86
N VAL A 312 -3.74 6.94 15.07
CA VAL A 312 -3.82 6.90 13.61
C VAL A 312 -2.93 5.77 13.07
N LEU A 313 -3.47 4.92 12.20
CA LEU A 313 -2.70 3.85 11.58
C LEU A 313 -2.41 4.09 10.10
N HIS A 314 -3.42 4.47 9.32
CA HIS A 314 -3.28 4.65 7.87
C HIS A 314 -3.97 5.91 7.37
N VAL A 315 -3.53 6.36 6.20
CA VAL A 315 -4.17 7.43 5.43
C VAL A 315 -4.35 6.99 3.98
N ARG A 316 -5.40 7.50 3.34
CA ARG A 316 -5.65 7.27 1.92
C ARG A 316 -6.21 8.52 1.24
N TRP A 317 -5.50 9.03 0.24
CA TRP A 317 -5.99 10.10 -0.61
C TRP A 317 -7.08 9.58 -1.54
N SER A 318 -8.14 10.36 -1.70
CA SER A 318 -9.06 10.20 -2.82
C SER A 318 -8.35 10.53 -4.13
N LYS A 319 -8.79 9.93 -5.22
CA LYS A 319 -8.32 10.28 -6.57
C LYS A 319 -9.27 11.23 -7.30
N GLU A 320 -10.54 11.21 -6.91
CA GLU A 320 -11.63 11.95 -7.56
C GLU A 320 -12.02 13.20 -6.78
N TYR A 321 -11.83 13.20 -5.47
CA TYR A 321 -12.28 14.27 -4.58
C TYR A 321 -11.11 14.89 -3.79
N PRO A 322 -11.21 16.14 -3.33
CA PRO A 322 -10.18 16.75 -2.52
C PRO A 322 -10.21 16.23 -1.06
N ASN A 323 -10.13 14.92 -0.89
CA ASN A 323 -10.31 14.28 0.41
C ASN A 323 -9.13 13.38 0.79
N LEU A 324 -8.80 13.41 2.08
CA LEU A 324 -7.87 12.49 2.73
C LEU A 324 -8.59 11.71 3.83
N TYR A 325 -8.65 10.40 3.67
CA TYR A 325 -9.23 9.47 4.64
C TYR A 325 -8.17 9.03 5.64
N VAL A 326 -8.51 9.04 6.92
CA VAL A 326 -7.61 8.74 8.05
C VAL A 326 -8.23 7.68 8.94
N SER A 327 -7.58 6.53 9.11
CA SER A 327 -8.04 5.51 10.06
C SER A 327 -7.61 5.87 11.48
N VAL A 328 -8.59 6.09 12.35
CA VAL A 328 -8.38 6.37 13.78
C VAL A 328 -8.79 5.13 14.57
N ASN A 329 -7.81 4.26 14.80
CA ASN A 329 -8.02 2.89 15.28
C ASN A 329 -8.73 2.81 16.62
N ASP A 330 -8.20 3.49 17.64
CA ASP A 330 -8.72 3.39 19.01
C ASP A 330 -10.08 4.12 19.19
N ALA A 331 -10.45 4.96 18.22
CA ALA A 331 -11.73 5.69 18.22
C ALA A 331 -12.83 5.02 17.37
N ASN A 332 -12.53 3.89 16.71
CA ASN A 332 -13.49 3.21 15.83
C ASN A 332 -14.06 4.14 14.76
N GLN A 333 -13.19 4.93 14.12
CA GLN A 333 -13.64 5.88 13.09
C GLN A 333 -12.66 5.99 11.92
N VAL A 334 -13.19 6.38 10.78
CA VAL A 334 -12.42 6.92 9.66
C VAL A 334 -12.78 8.40 9.52
N SER A 335 -11.80 9.26 9.76
CA SER A 335 -11.96 10.71 9.60
C SER A 335 -11.69 11.12 8.17
N VAL A 336 -12.47 12.04 7.63
CA VAL A 336 -12.34 12.61 6.29
C VAL A 336 -11.91 14.06 6.41
N ILE A 337 -10.79 14.39 5.81
CA ILE A 337 -10.24 15.74 5.76
C ILE A 337 -10.45 16.28 4.34
N ASP A 338 -11.07 17.46 4.26
CA ASP A 338 -11.09 18.28 3.07
C ASP A 338 -9.69 18.87 2.85
N THR A 339 -9.11 18.66 1.67
CA THR A 339 -7.72 19.07 1.36
C THR A 339 -7.65 20.39 0.60
N GLU A 340 -8.77 21.03 0.27
CA GLU A 340 -8.80 22.38 -0.31
C GLU A 340 -8.53 23.43 0.77
N ASP A 341 -9.22 23.32 1.91
CA ASP A 341 -9.10 24.25 3.03
C ASP A 341 -8.48 23.66 4.30
N TRP A 342 -8.09 22.37 4.27
CA TRP A 342 -7.45 21.64 5.36
C TRP A 342 -8.28 21.67 6.66
N ARG A 343 -9.52 21.22 6.58
CA ARG A 343 -10.42 21.05 7.73
C ARG A 343 -10.90 19.61 7.84
N LEU A 344 -11.25 19.20 9.05
CA LEU A 344 -12.01 17.97 9.28
C LEU A 344 -13.41 18.17 8.68
N GLU A 345 -13.77 17.36 7.71
CA GLU A 345 -15.07 17.42 7.06
C GLU A 345 -16.12 16.60 7.82
N ARG A 346 -15.79 15.34 8.11
CA ARG A 346 -16.68 14.42 8.84
C ARG A 346 -15.91 13.23 9.41
N ASP A 347 -16.57 12.52 10.32
CA ASP A 347 -16.14 11.22 10.85
C ASP A 347 -17.14 10.12 10.47
N ILE A 348 -16.62 8.95 10.10
CA ILE A 348 -17.39 7.74 9.77
C ILE A 348 -17.17 6.76 10.92
N PHE A 349 -18.19 6.54 11.75
CA PHE A 349 -18.10 5.77 13.01
C PHE A 349 -18.46 4.29 12.87
N GLN A 350 -19.06 3.87 11.79
CA GLN A 350 -19.50 2.47 11.60
C GLN A 350 -18.35 1.59 11.11
N VAL A 351 -17.20 1.67 11.78
CA VAL A 351 -16.01 0.86 11.53
C VAL A 351 -15.41 0.41 12.84
N LYS A 352 -14.80 -0.79 12.89
CA LYS A 352 -14.27 -1.40 14.11
C LYS A 352 -12.75 -1.48 14.04
N HIS A 353 -12.04 -0.76 14.91
CA HIS A 353 -10.57 -0.75 14.97
C HIS A 353 -9.92 -0.63 13.57
N PRO A 354 -10.26 0.43 12.78
CA PRO A 354 -9.83 0.55 11.40
C PRO A 354 -8.31 0.65 11.30
N SER A 355 -7.74 0.03 10.26
CA SER A 355 -6.31 0.08 9.98
C SER A 355 -6.05 0.41 8.52
N GLY A 356 -5.67 -0.53 7.67
CA GLY A 356 -5.41 -0.30 6.25
C GLY A 356 -6.65 0.20 5.51
N ILE A 357 -6.50 1.27 4.73
CA ILE A 357 -7.53 1.81 3.84
C ILE A 357 -7.10 1.58 2.40
N PHE A 358 -7.89 0.85 1.62
CA PHE A 358 -7.58 0.46 0.25
C PHE A 358 -8.66 0.98 -0.70
N LEU A 359 -8.25 1.82 -1.65
CA LEU A 359 -9.15 2.42 -2.61
C LEU A 359 -9.32 1.51 -3.83
N TYR A 360 -10.56 1.09 -4.08
CA TYR A 360 -10.99 0.51 -5.33
C TYR A 360 -11.57 1.60 -6.24
N ASN A 361 -11.03 1.69 -7.45
CA ASN A 361 -11.59 2.52 -8.51
C ASN A 361 -11.78 1.63 -9.74
N SER A 362 -12.97 1.61 -10.30
CA SER A 362 -13.31 0.79 -11.47
C SER A 362 -12.47 1.13 -12.72
N GLU A 363 -11.84 2.31 -12.74
CA GLU A 363 -10.92 2.72 -13.80
C GLU A 363 -9.53 2.07 -13.72
N ASN A 364 -9.20 1.36 -12.66
CA ASN A 364 -7.94 0.59 -12.54
C ASN A 364 -7.82 -0.57 -13.55
N LYS A 365 -8.73 -0.69 -14.50
CA LYS A 365 -8.74 -1.72 -15.55
C LYS A 365 -7.64 -1.57 -16.62
N LYS A 366 -6.86 -0.47 -16.61
CA LYS A 366 -5.92 -0.14 -17.70
C LYS A 366 -4.44 -0.08 -17.31
N LYS A 367 -4.03 -0.74 -16.21
CA LYS A 367 -2.59 -0.86 -15.91
C LYS A 367 -2.13 -2.28 -15.83
#